data_470aee12507144a967d8f9035bf638ee
#
_entry.id   470aee12507144a967d8f9035bf638ee
#
_cell.length_a   1.000
_cell.length_b   1.000
_cell.length_c   1.000
_cell.angle_alpha   90.00
_cell.angle_beta   90.00
_cell.angle_gamma   90.00
#
_symmetry.space_group_name_H-M   'P 1'
#
loop_
_entity.id
_entity.type
_entity.pdbx_description
1 polymer ?
#
loop_
_entity_poly.entity_id
_entity_poly.type
_entity_poly.pdbx_seq_one_letter_code
_entity_poly.pdbx_strand_id
1 'polypeptide(L)'
;MTNGREQQLPVARRERLLIEELSDEVLVYDLDRKKAHCLNRTAALIWNHCDGKTSVKELGSMLQQETDKVVEEDVVWFGLDRLHKARLLQAPPVRPDGKDKLSRRELVKKIGLAVSIPLVVTILAPQASAALSCVGPVCATPAQCSPPCTCIASKCQ
;
A
#
# COMPACT_ATOMS: atom_id res chain seq x y z
N MET A 1 5.43 3.29 40.62
CA MET A 1 4.80 2.32 39.66
C MET A 1 4.63 3.06 38.33
N THR A 2 5.67 3.00 37.51
CA THR A 2 5.69 3.63 36.19
C THR A 2 4.85 2.77 35.26
N ASN A 3 3.67 3.25 34.89
CA ASN A 3 2.85 2.70 33.82
C ASN A 3 3.59 2.95 32.47
N GLY A 4 4.62 2.17 32.23
CA GLY A 4 5.21 2.07 30.91
C GLY A 4 4.19 1.42 29.98
N ARG A 5 3.36 2.24 29.32
CA ARG A 5 2.73 1.76 28.09
C ARG A 5 3.88 1.37 27.15
N GLU A 6 4.14 0.09 27.06
CA GLU A 6 5.07 -0.46 26.07
C GLU A 6 4.70 0.16 24.73
N GLN A 7 5.58 1.00 24.24
CA GLN A 7 5.37 1.71 22.97
C GLN A 7 5.37 0.64 21.89
N GLN A 8 4.20 0.22 21.46
CA GLN A 8 4.06 -0.81 20.43
C GLN A 8 4.70 -0.30 19.15
N LEU A 9 5.88 -0.82 18.84
CA LEU A 9 6.65 -0.46 17.67
C LEU A 9 5.95 -0.97 16.39
N PRO A 10 6.02 -0.23 15.30
CA PRO A 10 5.32 -0.60 14.07
C PRO A 10 5.93 -1.85 13.44
N VAL A 11 5.06 -2.79 13.02
CA VAL A 11 5.45 -4.02 12.32
C VAL A 11 4.77 -4.07 10.96
N ALA A 12 5.57 -4.18 9.90
CA ALA A 12 5.08 -4.35 8.55
C ALA A 12 4.46 -5.74 8.36
N ARG A 13 3.32 -5.80 7.68
CA ARG A 13 2.80 -7.06 7.16
C ARG A 13 3.58 -7.43 5.90
N ARG A 14 4.08 -8.65 5.83
CA ARG A 14 4.82 -9.20 4.68
C ARG A 14 4.13 -10.43 4.09
N GLU A 15 3.23 -11.03 4.83
CA GLU A 15 2.53 -12.25 4.44
C GLU A 15 1.51 -11.98 3.34
N ARG A 16 1.46 -12.86 2.35
CA ARG A 16 0.51 -12.82 1.24
C ARG A 16 0.59 -11.53 0.42
N LEU A 17 1.79 -10.95 0.32
CA LEU A 17 2.09 -9.78 -0.49
C LEU A 17 3.13 -10.15 -1.57
N LEU A 18 2.90 -9.70 -2.79
CA LEU A 18 3.92 -9.64 -3.83
C LEU A 18 4.48 -8.22 -3.84
N ILE A 19 5.79 -8.12 -3.81
CA ILE A 19 6.48 -6.83 -3.70
C ILE A 19 7.38 -6.68 -4.93
N GLU A 20 7.24 -5.56 -5.63
CA GLU A 20 8.06 -5.17 -6.76
C GLU A 20 8.67 -3.81 -6.47
N GLU A 21 9.99 -3.75 -6.46
CA GLU A 21 10.72 -2.50 -6.25
C GLU A 21 10.99 -1.82 -7.59
N LEU A 22 10.52 -0.59 -7.73
CA LEU A 22 10.79 0.29 -8.86
C LEU A 22 11.81 1.36 -8.41
N SER A 23 12.34 2.15 -9.34
CA SER A 23 13.39 3.14 -9.04
C SER A 23 13.01 4.12 -7.91
N ASP A 24 11.78 4.60 -7.87
CA ASP A 24 11.31 5.62 -6.92
C ASP A 24 10.06 5.22 -6.14
N GLU A 25 9.52 4.02 -6.39
CA GLU A 25 8.27 3.53 -5.82
C GLU A 25 8.38 2.04 -5.50
N VAL A 26 7.52 1.57 -4.60
CA VAL A 26 7.35 0.16 -4.33
C VAL A 26 5.90 -0.22 -4.61
N LEU A 27 5.72 -1.19 -5.48
CA LEU A 27 4.42 -1.77 -5.77
C LEU A 27 4.19 -2.99 -4.88
N VAL A 28 3.11 -2.97 -4.12
CA VAL A 28 2.73 -4.07 -3.22
C VAL A 28 1.37 -4.59 -3.64
N TYR A 29 1.30 -5.85 -4.07
CA TYR A 29 0.05 -6.51 -4.41
C TYR A 29 -0.42 -7.41 -3.27
N ASP A 30 -1.59 -7.10 -2.71
CA ASP A 30 -2.24 -7.90 -1.67
C ASP A 30 -3.04 -9.05 -2.32
N LEU A 31 -2.52 -10.27 -2.18
CA LEU A 31 -3.11 -11.48 -2.75
C LEU A 31 -4.49 -11.81 -2.17
N ASP A 32 -4.70 -11.49 -0.90
CA ASP A 32 -5.96 -11.80 -0.22
C ASP A 32 -7.08 -10.81 -0.60
N ARG A 33 -6.71 -9.54 -0.76
CA ARG A 33 -7.66 -8.46 -1.07
C ARG A 33 -7.73 -8.11 -2.54
N LYS A 34 -6.82 -8.66 -3.36
CA LYS A 34 -6.69 -8.37 -4.79
C LYS A 34 -6.56 -6.86 -5.06
N LYS A 35 -5.74 -6.20 -4.26
CA LYS A 35 -5.47 -4.76 -4.34
C LYS A 35 -4.00 -4.51 -4.56
N ALA A 36 -3.69 -3.57 -5.44
CA ALA A 36 -2.35 -3.06 -5.62
C ALA A 36 -2.19 -1.75 -4.82
N HIS A 37 -1.07 -1.61 -4.14
CA HIS A 37 -0.68 -0.42 -3.40
C HIS A 37 0.63 0.10 -3.98
N CYS A 38 0.63 1.35 -4.41
CA CYS A 38 1.83 2.04 -4.85
C CYS A 38 2.31 2.93 -3.71
N LEU A 39 3.52 2.69 -3.23
CA LEU A 39 4.18 3.42 -2.17
C LEU A 39 5.23 4.33 -2.79
N ASN A 40 5.17 5.63 -2.55
CA ASN A 40 6.28 6.49 -2.92
C ASN A 40 7.50 6.18 -2.04
N ARG A 41 8.68 6.70 -2.42
CA ARG A 41 9.96 6.45 -1.73
C ARG A 41 9.85 6.64 -0.21
N THR A 42 9.21 7.72 0.25
CA THR A 42 9.07 8.01 1.69
C THR A 42 8.20 6.97 2.40
N ALA A 43 7.07 6.57 1.82
CA ALA A 43 6.19 5.55 2.38
C ALA A 43 6.84 4.16 2.36
N ALA A 44 7.57 3.84 1.30
CA ALA A 44 8.32 2.60 1.16
C ALA A 44 9.42 2.50 2.22
N LEU A 45 10.16 3.59 2.45
CA LEU A 45 11.22 3.63 3.46
C LEU A 45 10.65 3.42 4.87
N ILE A 46 9.56 4.10 5.24
CA ILE A 46 8.87 3.86 6.51
C ILE A 46 8.44 2.40 6.62
N TRP A 47 7.81 1.84 5.58
CA TRP A 47 7.29 0.48 5.59
C TRP A 47 8.41 -0.56 5.70
N ASN A 48 9.53 -0.36 5.02
CA ASN A 48 10.67 -1.28 5.06
C ASN A 48 11.32 -1.36 6.43
N HIS A 49 11.31 -0.26 7.19
CA HIS A 49 11.88 -0.21 8.54
C HIS A 49 10.86 -0.46 9.67
N CYS A 50 9.61 -0.82 9.36
CA CYS A 50 8.64 -1.29 10.33
C CYS A 50 8.93 -2.75 10.71
N ASP A 51 9.97 -2.99 11.47
CA ASP A 51 10.49 -4.31 11.87
C ASP A 51 10.09 -4.73 13.30
N GLY A 52 9.33 -3.89 14.00
CA GLY A 52 8.96 -4.09 15.40
C GLY A 52 10.07 -3.75 16.40
N LYS A 53 11.20 -3.19 15.93
CA LYS A 53 12.34 -2.78 16.75
C LYS A 53 12.65 -1.30 16.60
N THR A 54 12.45 -0.76 15.40
CA THR A 54 12.74 0.64 15.06
C THR A 54 11.62 1.55 15.57
N SER A 55 11.99 2.55 16.35
CA SER A 55 11.05 3.53 16.89
C SER A 55 10.66 4.58 15.84
N VAL A 56 9.55 5.27 16.07
CA VAL A 56 9.09 6.36 15.17
C VAL A 56 10.13 7.49 15.06
N LYS A 57 10.84 7.78 16.15
CA LYS A 57 11.91 8.77 16.17
C LYS A 57 13.10 8.35 15.29
N GLU A 58 13.49 7.09 15.36
CA GLU A 58 14.55 6.54 14.51
C GLU A 58 14.14 6.54 13.04
N LEU A 59 12.88 6.17 12.73
CA LEU A 59 12.32 6.30 11.38
C LEU A 59 12.40 7.73 10.85
N GLY A 60 12.11 8.72 11.69
CA GLY A 60 12.27 10.14 11.36
C GLY A 60 13.72 10.51 11.04
N SER A 61 14.67 10.01 11.82
CA SER A 61 16.10 10.24 11.59
C SER A 61 16.60 9.60 10.30
N MET A 62 16.14 8.39 9.98
CA MET A 62 16.46 7.71 8.71
C MET A 62 15.91 8.48 7.51
N LEU A 63 14.65 8.93 7.58
CA LEU A 63 14.05 9.77 6.54
C LEU A 63 14.81 11.08 6.34
N GLN A 64 15.28 11.69 7.43
CA GLN A 64 16.06 12.91 7.37
C GLN A 64 17.40 12.68 6.66
N GLN A 65 18.08 11.57 6.93
CA GLN A 65 19.33 11.21 6.25
C GLN A 65 19.12 10.96 4.75
N GLU A 66 18.03 10.28 4.38
CA GLU A 66 17.71 9.97 2.99
C GLU A 66 17.25 11.18 2.17
N THR A 67 16.61 12.14 2.80
CA THR A 67 16.02 13.30 2.11
C THR A 67 16.84 14.57 2.26
N ASP A 68 17.86 14.55 3.12
CA ASP A 68 18.68 15.72 3.53
C ASP A 68 17.83 16.91 4.00
N LYS A 69 16.68 16.60 4.64
CA LYS A 69 15.70 17.58 5.13
C LYS A 69 15.24 17.21 6.53
N VAL A 70 14.94 18.23 7.33
CA VAL A 70 14.36 18.01 8.66
C VAL A 70 12.98 17.34 8.54
N VAL A 71 12.85 16.17 9.11
CA VAL A 71 11.61 15.38 9.11
C VAL A 71 11.01 15.37 10.51
N GLU A 72 9.85 15.97 10.67
CA GLU A 72 9.10 15.89 11.93
C GLU A 72 8.47 14.51 12.13
N GLU A 73 8.34 14.06 13.38
CA GLU A 73 7.70 12.79 13.70
C GLU A 73 6.26 12.69 13.16
N ASP A 74 5.58 13.81 12.99
CA ASP A 74 4.23 13.85 12.41
C ASP A 74 4.17 13.30 10.97
N VAL A 75 5.25 13.44 10.19
CA VAL A 75 5.38 12.84 8.84
C VAL A 75 5.39 11.33 8.93
N VAL A 76 6.15 10.79 9.88
CA VAL A 76 6.23 9.33 10.11
C VAL A 76 4.89 8.79 10.58
N TRP A 77 4.27 9.45 11.56
CA TRP A 77 2.94 9.07 12.06
C TRP A 77 1.88 9.08 10.96
N PHE A 78 1.92 10.09 10.09
CA PHE A 78 1.03 10.16 8.94
C PHE A 78 1.27 8.98 7.97
N GLY A 79 2.53 8.65 7.68
CA GLY A 79 2.90 7.50 6.86
C GLY A 79 2.39 6.18 7.45
N LEU A 80 2.61 5.96 8.74
CA LEU A 80 2.13 4.77 9.46
C LEU A 80 0.60 4.65 9.42
N ASP A 81 -0.14 5.76 9.57
CA ASP A 81 -1.60 5.75 9.44
C ASP A 81 -2.05 5.37 8.02
N ARG A 82 -1.35 5.86 6.97
CA ARG A 82 -1.64 5.51 5.58
C ARG A 82 -1.34 4.03 5.29
N LEU A 83 -0.21 3.52 5.77
CA LEU A 83 0.16 2.12 5.65
C LEU A 83 -0.84 1.22 6.39
N HIS A 84 -1.28 1.62 7.59
CA HIS A 84 -2.30 0.87 8.32
C HIS A 84 -3.64 0.84 7.57
N LYS A 85 -4.11 1.97 7.04
CA LYS A 85 -5.34 2.03 6.21
C LYS A 85 -5.26 1.13 4.97
N ALA A 86 -4.07 1.02 4.38
CA ALA A 86 -3.79 0.10 3.28
C ALA A 86 -3.64 -1.36 3.73
N ARG A 87 -3.72 -1.65 5.05
CA ARG A 87 -3.52 -2.98 5.62
C ARG A 87 -2.11 -3.56 5.39
N LEU A 88 -1.13 -2.69 5.33
CA LEU A 88 0.28 -3.04 5.18
C LEU A 88 1.04 -3.10 6.52
N LEU A 89 0.37 -2.82 7.64
CA LEU A 89 0.87 -3.03 9.00
C LEU A 89 0.07 -4.13 9.71
N GLN A 90 0.73 -4.85 10.62
CA GLN A 90 0.11 -5.92 11.41
C GLN A 90 -0.87 -5.36 12.45
N ALA A 91 -0.54 -4.21 13.06
CA ALA A 91 -1.35 -3.57 14.08
C ALA A 91 -1.50 -2.06 13.81
N PRO A 92 -2.55 -1.42 14.36
CA PRO A 92 -2.71 0.03 14.27
C PRO A 92 -1.58 0.75 15.01
N PRO A 93 -1.00 1.80 14.41
CA PRO A 93 0.00 2.59 15.10
C PRO A 93 -0.64 3.37 16.26
N VAL A 94 -0.03 3.30 17.46
CA VAL A 94 -0.51 3.99 18.66
C VAL A 94 0.41 5.15 18.99
N ARG A 95 -0.13 6.37 18.93
CA ARG A 95 0.60 7.58 19.30
C ARG A 95 0.60 7.73 20.83
N PRO A 96 1.76 7.89 21.47
CA PRO A 96 1.85 8.02 22.92
C PRO A 96 1.30 9.35 23.44
N ASP A 97 1.30 10.39 22.61
CA ASP A 97 0.89 11.74 22.95
C ASP A 97 -0.63 12.00 22.84
N GLY A 98 -1.40 10.99 22.42
CA GLY A 98 -2.86 11.10 22.29
C GLY A 98 -3.32 12.13 21.24
N LYS A 99 -2.40 12.69 20.43
CA LYS A 99 -2.74 13.62 19.37
C LYS A 99 -3.57 12.97 18.29
N ASP A 100 -4.55 13.70 17.79
CA ASP A 100 -5.39 13.26 16.69
C ASP A 100 -4.60 13.00 15.40
N LYS A 101 -5.17 12.17 14.55
CA LYS A 101 -4.60 11.86 13.24
C LYS A 101 -4.60 13.11 12.38
N LEU A 102 -3.42 13.53 11.93
CA LEU A 102 -3.29 14.67 11.03
C LEU A 102 -3.84 14.33 9.65
N SER A 103 -4.61 15.25 9.10
CA SER A 103 -4.97 15.21 7.69
C SER A 103 -3.77 15.64 6.82
N ARG A 104 -3.76 15.22 5.54
CA ARG A 104 -2.71 15.64 4.60
C ARG A 104 -2.60 17.17 4.51
N ARG A 105 -3.73 17.88 4.55
CA ARG A 105 -3.78 19.34 4.49
C ARG A 105 -3.14 20.00 5.70
N GLU A 106 -3.38 19.47 6.89
CA GLU A 106 -2.79 19.96 8.13
C GLU A 106 -1.28 19.71 8.16
N LEU A 107 -0.86 18.51 7.71
CA LEU A 107 0.55 18.19 7.59
C LEU A 107 1.28 19.16 6.64
N VAL A 108 0.72 19.40 5.43
CA VAL A 108 1.30 20.34 4.45
C VAL A 108 1.39 21.75 5.01
N LYS A 109 0.37 22.20 5.74
CA LYS A 109 0.40 23.54 6.40
C LYS A 109 1.49 23.64 7.44
N LYS A 110 1.76 22.56 8.17
CA LYS A 110 2.73 22.53 9.27
C LYS A 110 4.18 22.46 8.78
N ILE A 111 4.47 21.56 7.83
CA ILE A 111 5.85 21.28 7.39
C ILE A 111 6.20 21.89 6.02
N GLY A 112 5.22 22.48 5.32
CA GLY A 112 5.38 22.95 3.96
C GLY A 112 5.56 21.82 2.95
N LEU A 113 5.94 22.18 1.70
CA LEU A 113 6.21 21.20 0.62
C LEU A 113 7.67 20.73 0.60
N ALA A 114 8.46 21.10 1.60
CA ALA A 114 9.89 20.81 1.62
C ALA A 114 10.23 19.33 1.82
N VAL A 115 9.32 18.56 2.41
CA VAL A 115 9.48 17.12 2.66
C VAL A 115 8.53 16.34 1.77
N SER A 116 9.02 15.25 1.18
CA SER A 116 8.16 14.32 0.45
C SER A 116 7.19 13.63 1.40
N ILE A 117 5.91 13.96 1.29
CA ILE A 117 4.87 13.39 2.14
C ILE A 117 4.67 11.92 1.78
N PRO A 118 4.61 11.00 2.77
CA PRO A 118 4.32 9.60 2.50
C PRO A 118 3.00 9.43 1.73
N LEU A 119 3.06 8.80 0.57
CA LEU A 119 1.90 8.55 -0.27
C LEU A 119 1.72 7.06 -0.46
N VAL A 120 0.50 6.59 -0.19
CA VAL A 120 0.04 5.23 -0.48
C VAL A 120 -1.18 5.34 -1.36
N VAL A 121 -1.06 4.95 -2.63
CA VAL A 121 -2.16 4.89 -3.59
C VAL A 121 -2.64 3.46 -3.68
N THR A 122 -3.93 3.22 -3.42
CA THR A 122 -4.53 1.89 -3.54
C THR A 122 -5.34 1.82 -4.82
N ILE A 123 -5.04 0.85 -5.66
CA ILE A 123 -5.72 0.58 -6.91
C ILE A 123 -6.40 -0.79 -6.77
N LEU A 124 -7.67 -0.87 -7.11
CA LEU A 124 -8.32 -2.16 -7.32
C LEU A 124 -7.70 -2.75 -8.58
N ALA A 125 -6.98 -3.87 -8.43
CA ALA A 125 -6.56 -4.61 -9.60
C ALA A 125 -7.82 -4.98 -10.38
N PRO A 126 -7.93 -4.61 -11.67
CA PRO A 126 -9.02 -5.10 -12.48
C PRO A 126 -8.98 -6.62 -12.34
N GLN A 127 -10.10 -7.20 -11.91
CA GLN A 127 -10.26 -8.63 -12.05
C GLN A 127 -10.00 -8.85 -13.54
N ALA A 128 -8.96 -9.60 -13.89
CA ALA A 128 -8.97 -10.23 -15.18
C ALA A 128 -10.23 -11.08 -15.19
N SER A 129 -11.37 -10.47 -15.55
CA SER A 129 -12.39 -11.22 -16.22
C SER A 129 -11.57 -11.87 -17.32
N ALA A 130 -11.39 -13.19 -17.22
CA ALA A 130 -10.89 -13.94 -18.32
C ALA A 130 -11.70 -13.42 -19.49
N ALA A 131 -11.11 -12.52 -20.26
CA ALA A 131 -11.53 -12.35 -21.61
C ALA A 131 -11.25 -13.76 -22.18
N LEU A 132 -12.23 -14.61 -21.97
CA LEU A 132 -12.33 -15.85 -22.71
C LEU A 132 -12.30 -15.35 -24.14
N SER A 133 -11.08 -15.37 -24.67
CA SER A 133 -10.87 -15.16 -26.08
C SER A 133 -11.72 -16.24 -26.71
N CYS A 134 -12.90 -15.86 -27.17
CA CYS A 134 -13.81 -16.77 -27.84
C CYS A 134 -13.24 -17.16 -29.23
N VAL A 135 -11.94 -17.47 -29.25
CA VAL A 135 -11.23 -18.01 -30.40
C VAL A 135 -11.33 -19.51 -30.31
N GLY A 136 -12.51 -19.99 -30.63
CA GLY A 136 -12.77 -21.44 -30.69
C GLY A 136 -12.87 -21.97 -32.08
N PRO A 137 -12.87 -23.31 -32.24
CA PRO A 137 -13.08 -23.96 -33.51
C PRO A 137 -14.45 -23.64 -34.11
N VAL A 138 -14.63 -23.91 -35.38
CA VAL A 138 -15.89 -23.75 -36.09
C VAL A 138 -17.03 -24.39 -35.31
N CYS A 139 -18.09 -23.62 -35.00
CA CYS A 139 -19.29 -24.09 -34.30
C CYS A 139 -20.48 -24.16 -35.26
N ALA A 140 -21.33 -25.16 -35.10
CA ALA A 140 -22.60 -25.29 -35.81
C ALA A 140 -23.78 -24.91 -34.89
N THR A 141 -23.60 -25.02 -33.58
CA THR A 141 -24.63 -24.72 -32.57
C THR A 141 -24.06 -23.94 -31.40
N PRO A 142 -24.85 -23.10 -30.70
CA PRO A 142 -24.40 -22.39 -29.51
C PRO A 142 -23.86 -23.29 -28.40
N ALA A 143 -24.34 -24.52 -28.28
CA ALA A 143 -23.91 -25.50 -27.28
C ALA A 143 -22.46 -25.96 -27.43
N GLN A 144 -21.84 -25.70 -28.59
CA GLN A 144 -20.46 -26.03 -28.84
C GLN A 144 -19.46 -24.96 -28.38
N CYS A 145 -19.95 -23.80 -27.97
CA CYS A 145 -19.16 -22.74 -27.44
C CYS A 145 -19.22 -22.76 -25.91
N SER A 146 -18.09 -22.62 -25.22
CA SER A 146 -18.06 -22.47 -23.77
C SER A 146 -18.66 -21.13 -23.34
N PRO A 147 -19.58 -21.07 -22.37
CA PRO A 147 -20.11 -19.80 -21.87
C PRO A 147 -19.00 -18.85 -21.39
N PRO A 148 -19.09 -17.54 -21.65
CA PRO A 148 -20.22 -16.78 -22.19
C PRO A 148 -20.25 -16.60 -23.71
N CYS A 149 -19.48 -17.39 -24.47
CA CYS A 149 -19.38 -17.26 -25.93
C CYS A 149 -20.62 -17.83 -26.64
N THR A 150 -20.98 -17.20 -27.76
CA THR A 150 -22.08 -17.63 -28.64
C THR A 150 -21.57 -18.00 -30.02
N CYS A 151 -22.26 -18.88 -30.73
CA CYS A 151 -21.91 -19.25 -32.10
C CYS A 151 -22.50 -18.21 -33.07
N ILE A 152 -21.65 -17.39 -33.68
CA ILE A 152 -22.04 -16.39 -34.70
C ILE A 152 -21.22 -16.64 -35.97
N ALA A 153 -21.91 -16.77 -37.08
CA ALA A 153 -21.27 -17.00 -38.38
C ALA A 153 -20.28 -18.22 -38.37
N SER A 154 -20.70 -19.31 -37.71
CA SER A 154 -19.91 -20.53 -37.54
C SER A 154 -18.60 -20.37 -36.77
N LYS A 155 -18.48 -19.34 -35.94
CA LYS A 155 -17.36 -19.11 -35.01
C LYS A 155 -17.85 -18.76 -33.62
N CYS A 156 -17.18 -19.26 -32.59
CA CYS A 156 -17.43 -18.85 -31.23
C CYS A 156 -16.94 -17.39 -31.01
N GLN A 157 -17.85 -16.48 -30.70
CA GLN A 157 -17.60 -15.05 -30.42
C GLN A 157 -18.27 -14.62 -29.11
#